data_70305528daecfa895c5793b58690abda
#
_entry.id   70305528daecfa895c5793b58690abda
#
_cell.length_a   1.000
_cell.length_b   1.000
_cell.length_c   1.000
_cell.angle_alpha   90.00
_cell.angle_beta   90.00
_cell.angle_gamma   90.00
#
_symmetry.space_group_name_H-M   'P 1'
#
loop_
_entity.id
_entity.type
_entity.pdbx_description
1 polymer ?
#
loop_
_entity_poly.entity_id
_entity_poly.type
_entity_poly.pdbx_seq_one_letter_code
_entity_poly.pdbx_strand_id
1 'polypeptide(L)'
;MKPFRFQKFDIIQHKNVFRVGTDGVLLGALCQVENAQKILEVGTGTGLISLMLAQRNANAEITALDLNEDAVKLAHENFKNAPFSERLSVFHQDFKTFASQKEYDFVVCNPPFFEENNSVKDILVRQQVELTFRSLIEKASKILSSEGIFSVIIPSESAQEFENLAENFDLYLLRKVNIFGIENGVLKRNVLEFSKKKSPLEILDFTIEKSPRKYSDQYLELTKEFHVFGK
;
A
#
# COMPACT_ATOMS: atom_id res chain seq x y z
N MET A 1 -23.22 0.55 2.62
CA MET A 1 -22.81 0.73 1.20
C MET A 1 -22.77 -0.63 0.54
N LYS A 2 -22.87 -0.72 -0.81
CA LYS A 2 -22.69 -2.02 -1.49
C LYS A 2 -21.24 -2.47 -1.35
N PRO A 3 -20.95 -3.78 -1.09
CA PRO A 3 -19.61 -4.31 -1.11
C PRO A 3 -18.95 -4.10 -2.48
N PHE A 4 -17.63 -3.90 -2.49
CA PHE A 4 -16.84 -3.94 -3.72
C PHE A 4 -16.41 -5.39 -3.96
N ARG A 5 -16.74 -5.94 -5.14
CA ARG A 5 -16.51 -7.35 -5.45
C ARG A 5 -15.22 -7.56 -6.20
N PHE A 6 -14.40 -8.44 -5.66
CA PHE A 6 -13.27 -9.06 -6.34
C PHE A 6 -13.61 -10.51 -6.70
N GLN A 7 -12.77 -11.18 -7.47
CA GLN A 7 -13.06 -12.56 -7.90
C GLN A 7 -13.05 -13.56 -6.75
N LYS A 8 -12.17 -13.39 -5.75
CA LYS A 8 -11.98 -14.33 -4.64
C LYS A 8 -12.46 -13.82 -3.28
N PHE A 9 -12.77 -12.52 -3.17
CA PHE A 9 -13.25 -11.91 -1.94
C PHE A 9 -14.10 -10.68 -2.21
N ASP A 10 -14.90 -10.26 -1.24
CA ASP A 10 -15.66 -9.02 -1.26
C ASP A 10 -15.07 -8.06 -0.22
N ILE A 11 -15.11 -6.76 -0.49
CA ILE A 11 -14.75 -5.69 0.45
C ILE A 11 -16.01 -4.96 0.92
N ILE A 12 -16.37 -5.16 2.17
CA ILE A 12 -17.38 -4.33 2.84
C ILE A 12 -16.78 -2.93 3.02
N GLN A 13 -17.56 -1.89 2.74
CA GLN A 13 -17.13 -0.51 2.83
C GLN A 13 -18.02 0.27 3.81
N HIS A 14 -17.41 1.18 4.58
CA HIS A 14 -18.08 2.05 5.52
C HIS A 14 -17.76 3.53 5.25
N LYS A 15 -18.70 4.44 5.57
CA LYS A 15 -18.55 5.89 5.31
C LYS A 15 -17.39 6.55 6.08
N ASN A 16 -17.01 5.96 7.22
CA ASN A 16 -15.96 6.49 8.12
C ASN A 16 -14.57 5.93 7.79
N VAL A 17 -14.44 5.07 6.78
CA VAL A 17 -13.18 4.43 6.38
C VAL A 17 -12.94 4.74 4.90
N PHE A 18 -11.67 4.93 4.53
CA PHE A 18 -11.31 5.13 3.13
C PHE A 18 -11.82 3.98 2.27
N ARG A 19 -12.45 4.33 1.16
CA ARG A 19 -13.03 3.36 0.23
C ARG A 19 -11.95 2.66 -0.57
N VAL A 20 -12.33 1.55 -1.20
CA VAL A 20 -11.53 0.95 -2.26
C VAL A 20 -11.21 2.00 -3.32
N GLY A 21 -9.94 2.24 -3.55
CA GLY A 21 -9.42 3.21 -4.50
C GLY A 21 -8.40 2.56 -5.44
N THR A 22 -8.15 3.23 -6.55
CA THR A 22 -7.21 2.76 -7.58
C THR A 22 -5.80 2.58 -7.01
N ASP A 23 -5.33 3.49 -6.14
CA ASP A 23 -3.99 3.41 -5.54
C ASP A 23 -3.80 2.13 -4.73
N GLY A 24 -4.80 1.75 -3.89
CA GLY A 24 -4.74 0.50 -3.13
C GLY A 24 -4.73 -0.75 -4.02
N VAL A 25 -5.52 -0.75 -5.10
CA VAL A 25 -5.53 -1.84 -6.09
C VAL A 25 -4.18 -1.94 -6.81
N LEU A 26 -3.63 -0.80 -7.25
CA LEU A 26 -2.33 -0.78 -7.95
C LEU A 26 -1.20 -1.25 -7.03
N LEU A 27 -1.13 -0.76 -5.80
CA LEU A 27 -0.10 -1.19 -4.85
C LEU A 27 -0.22 -2.68 -4.56
N GLY A 28 -1.43 -3.17 -4.23
CA GLY A 28 -1.66 -4.59 -3.96
C GLY A 28 -1.38 -5.52 -5.14
N ALA A 29 -1.48 -5.01 -6.39
CA ALA A 29 -1.22 -5.80 -7.59
C ALA A 29 0.23 -5.68 -8.11
N LEU A 30 0.91 -4.53 -7.92
CA LEU A 30 2.23 -4.23 -8.50
C LEU A 30 3.40 -4.62 -7.62
N CYS A 31 3.26 -4.59 -6.29
CA CYS A 31 4.38 -4.81 -5.38
C CYS A 31 4.92 -6.26 -5.44
N GLN A 32 6.23 -6.42 -5.16
CA GLN A 32 6.94 -7.71 -5.24
C GLN A 32 6.82 -8.50 -3.94
N VAL A 33 5.70 -9.19 -3.73
CA VAL A 33 5.36 -9.85 -2.46
C VAL A 33 5.59 -11.38 -2.46
N GLU A 34 5.92 -11.97 -3.59
CA GLU A 34 5.88 -13.42 -3.83
C GLU A 34 6.78 -14.23 -2.90
N ASN A 35 7.92 -13.65 -2.50
CA ASN A 35 8.91 -14.32 -1.65
C ASN A 35 8.79 -13.99 -0.15
N ALA A 36 7.88 -13.08 0.22
CA ALA A 36 7.70 -12.70 1.61
C ALA A 36 6.99 -13.79 2.42
N GLN A 37 7.39 -13.99 3.66
CA GLN A 37 6.71 -14.87 4.62
C GLN A 37 5.98 -14.08 5.70
N LYS A 38 6.51 -12.91 6.08
CA LYS A 38 5.92 -12.02 7.08
C LYS A 38 5.73 -10.64 6.49
N ILE A 39 4.48 -10.27 6.32
CA ILE A 39 4.07 -9.00 5.71
C ILE A 39 3.46 -8.11 6.78
N LEU A 40 3.81 -6.82 6.77
CA LEU A 40 3.16 -5.79 7.55
C LEU A 40 2.53 -4.75 6.63
N GLU A 41 1.22 -4.57 6.74
CA GLU A 41 0.51 -3.45 6.13
C GLU A 41 0.30 -2.33 7.15
N VAL A 42 0.67 -1.10 6.79
CA VAL A 42 0.52 0.10 7.61
C VAL A 42 -0.61 0.97 7.05
N GLY A 43 -1.62 1.25 7.89
CA GLY A 43 -2.81 2.01 7.48
C GLY A 43 -3.74 1.19 6.59
N THR A 44 -4.20 0.05 7.08
CA THR A 44 -4.90 -0.96 6.27
C THR A 44 -6.29 -0.51 5.75
N GLY A 45 -6.93 0.45 6.43
CA GLY A 45 -8.26 0.93 6.04
C GLY A 45 -9.29 -0.20 5.96
N THR A 46 -9.73 -0.54 4.76
CA THR A 46 -10.67 -1.65 4.53
C THR A 46 -10.04 -3.04 4.54
N GLY A 47 -8.72 -3.16 4.63
CA GLY A 47 -8.01 -4.42 4.49
C GLY A 47 -7.74 -4.85 3.03
N LEU A 48 -7.96 -3.95 2.08
CA LEU A 48 -7.86 -4.26 0.65
C LEU A 48 -6.50 -4.80 0.26
N ILE A 49 -5.43 -4.09 0.62
CA ILE A 49 -4.07 -4.46 0.20
C ILE A 49 -3.70 -5.80 0.82
N SER A 50 -3.93 -6.00 2.13
CA SER A 50 -3.70 -7.30 2.80
C SER A 50 -4.42 -8.45 2.10
N LEU A 51 -5.68 -8.27 1.70
CA LEU A 51 -6.45 -9.30 0.99
C LEU A 51 -5.87 -9.61 -0.40
N MET A 52 -5.44 -8.58 -1.14
CA MET A 52 -4.79 -8.76 -2.43
C MET A 52 -3.45 -9.47 -2.31
N LEU A 53 -2.63 -9.11 -1.30
CA LEU A 53 -1.36 -9.77 -1.03
C LEU A 53 -1.54 -11.23 -0.59
N ALA A 54 -2.54 -11.50 0.25
CA ALA A 54 -2.88 -12.86 0.68
C ALA A 54 -3.36 -13.75 -0.48
N GLN A 55 -4.02 -13.17 -1.49
CA GLN A 55 -4.40 -13.88 -2.71
C GLN A 55 -3.19 -14.22 -3.58
N ARG A 56 -2.19 -13.32 -3.67
CA ARG A 56 -0.97 -13.50 -4.48
C ARG A 56 0.04 -14.42 -3.82
N ASN A 57 0.20 -14.30 -2.51
CA ASN A 57 1.15 -15.11 -1.75
C ASN A 57 0.42 -16.02 -0.75
N ALA A 58 0.36 -17.30 -1.08
CA ALA A 58 -0.35 -18.30 -0.27
C ALA A 58 0.38 -18.67 1.02
N ASN A 59 1.67 -18.34 1.16
CA ASN A 59 2.53 -18.77 2.26
C ASN A 59 2.74 -17.66 3.32
N ALA A 60 2.42 -16.41 2.99
CA ALA A 60 2.68 -15.30 3.86
C ALA A 60 1.66 -15.17 5.00
N GLU A 61 2.16 -14.85 6.19
CA GLU A 61 1.37 -14.31 7.30
C GLU A 61 1.34 -12.79 7.19
N ILE A 62 0.17 -12.21 7.28
CA ILE A 62 -0.03 -10.77 7.11
C ILE A 62 -0.55 -10.16 8.40
N THR A 63 0.19 -9.20 8.91
CA THR A 63 -0.21 -8.33 10.01
C THR A 63 -0.59 -6.97 9.44
N ALA A 64 -1.77 -6.48 9.76
CA ALA A 64 -2.24 -5.16 9.36
C ALA A 64 -2.41 -4.26 10.58
N LEU A 65 -2.05 -2.99 10.44
CA LEU A 65 -2.22 -1.98 11.48
C LEU A 65 -3.08 -0.83 10.97
N ASP A 66 -3.91 -0.28 11.84
CA ASP A 66 -4.56 1.00 11.60
C ASP A 66 -4.72 1.77 12.92
N LEU A 67 -4.64 3.10 12.84
CA LEU A 67 -4.88 3.98 13.97
C LEU A 67 -6.38 4.24 14.17
N ASN A 68 -7.21 4.01 13.15
CA ASN A 68 -8.65 4.19 13.20
C ASN A 68 -9.33 2.88 13.61
N GLU A 69 -9.98 2.89 14.77
CA GLU A 69 -10.70 1.73 15.31
C GLU A 69 -11.81 1.21 14.37
N ASP A 70 -12.52 2.13 13.66
CA ASP A 70 -13.54 1.73 12.69
C ASP A 70 -12.91 0.99 11.50
N ALA A 71 -11.71 1.38 11.07
CA ALA A 71 -10.96 0.69 10.03
C ALA A 71 -10.55 -0.72 10.49
N VAL A 72 -10.06 -0.85 11.72
CA VAL A 72 -9.68 -2.16 12.30
C VAL A 72 -10.87 -3.10 12.35
N LYS A 73 -12.03 -2.64 12.83
CA LYS A 73 -13.25 -3.45 12.88
C LYS A 73 -13.69 -3.89 11.48
N LEU A 74 -13.63 -2.97 10.52
CA LEU A 74 -14.02 -3.23 9.14
C LEU A 74 -13.05 -4.20 8.44
N ALA A 75 -11.74 -3.99 8.60
CA ALA A 75 -10.72 -4.89 8.06
C ALA A 75 -10.84 -6.30 8.68
N HIS A 76 -11.07 -6.40 9.99
CA HIS A 76 -11.31 -7.68 10.64
C HIS A 76 -12.51 -8.42 10.06
N GLU A 77 -13.62 -7.72 9.81
CA GLU A 77 -14.81 -8.31 9.17
C GLU A 77 -14.49 -8.79 7.75
N ASN A 78 -13.79 -7.98 6.96
CA ASN A 78 -13.39 -8.33 5.60
C ASN A 78 -12.43 -9.53 5.59
N PHE A 79 -11.46 -9.60 6.51
CA PHE A 79 -10.54 -10.73 6.66
C PHE A 79 -11.27 -12.00 7.01
N LYS A 80 -12.18 -11.95 8.00
CA LYS A 80 -12.98 -13.10 8.44
C LYS A 80 -13.80 -13.72 7.31
N ASN A 81 -14.27 -12.90 6.38
CA ASN A 81 -15.11 -13.35 5.25
C ASN A 81 -14.29 -13.81 4.04
N ALA A 82 -12.97 -13.68 4.06
CA ALA A 82 -12.10 -14.07 2.95
C ALA A 82 -11.61 -15.51 3.07
N PRO A 83 -11.29 -16.19 1.95
CA PRO A 83 -10.87 -17.60 1.97
C PRO A 83 -9.46 -17.82 2.55
N PHE A 84 -8.73 -16.77 2.91
CA PHE A 84 -7.38 -16.78 3.50
C PHE A 84 -7.32 -16.15 4.89
N SER A 85 -8.44 -16.12 5.60
CA SER A 85 -8.61 -15.47 6.91
C SER A 85 -7.61 -15.94 7.98
N GLU A 86 -7.21 -17.22 7.95
CA GLU A 86 -6.30 -17.82 8.93
C GLU A 86 -4.90 -17.19 8.95
N ARG A 87 -4.51 -16.51 7.85
CA ARG A 87 -3.19 -15.87 7.69
C ARG A 87 -3.22 -14.34 7.87
N LEU A 88 -4.38 -13.79 8.20
CA LEU A 88 -4.62 -12.36 8.30
C LEU A 88 -4.92 -11.95 9.74
N SER A 89 -4.21 -10.95 10.22
CA SER A 89 -4.47 -10.35 11.52
C SER A 89 -4.48 -8.83 11.40
N VAL A 90 -5.37 -8.14 12.13
CA VAL A 90 -5.40 -6.68 12.18
C VAL A 90 -5.41 -6.18 13.62
N PHE A 91 -4.68 -5.10 13.89
CA PHE A 91 -4.55 -4.51 15.22
C PHE A 91 -4.80 -3.00 15.18
N HIS A 92 -5.49 -2.51 16.21
CA HIS A 92 -5.62 -1.08 16.49
C HIS A 92 -4.31 -0.60 17.12
N GLN A 93 -3.42 -0.03 16.32
CA GLN A 93 -2.08 0.33 16.76
C GLN A 93 -1.50 1.49 15.94
N ASP A 94 -0.92 2.45 16.62
CA ASP A 94 -0.09 3.48 15.98
C ASP A 94 1.24 2.88 15.52
N PHE A 95 1.50 2.94 14.23
CA PHE A 95 2.74 2.43 13.65
C PHE A 95 3.99 3.11 14.24
N LYS A 96 3.92 4.38 14.63
CA LYS A 96 5.04 5.12 15.24
C LYS A 96 5.52 4.45 16.53
N THR A 97 4.59 3.92 17.31
CA THR A 97 4.86 3.27 18.61
C THR A 97 4.85 1.75 18.53
N PHE A 98 4.50 1.18 17.38
CA PHE A 98 4.46 -0.27 17.18
C PHE A 98 5.82 -0.89 17.50
N ALA A 99 5.86 -1.79 18.48
CA ALA A 99 7.04 -2.55 18.85
C ALA A 99 6.88 -3.99 18.34
N SER A 100 7.74 -4.40 17.42
CA SER A 100 7.82 -5.78 16.97
C SER A 100 9.12 -6.40 17.44
N GLN A 101 9.02 -7.60 18.00
CA GLN A 101 10.19 -8.47 18.26
C GLN A 101 10.58 -9.27 17.01
N LYS A 102 9.71 -9.27 15.98
CA LYS A 102 9.92 -9.98 14.72
C LYS A 102 10.27 -8.98 13.63
N GLU A 103 11.19 -9.35 12.78
CA GLU A 103 11.43 -8.64 11.53
C GLU A 103 10.39 -9.05 10.49
N TYR A 104 10.10 -8.12 9.56
CA TYR A 104 9.18 -8.34 8.44
C TYR A 104 9.95 -8.41 7.13
N ASP A 105 9.57 -9.34 6.27
CA ASP A 105 10.17 -9.48 4.94
C ASP A 105 9.57 -8.48 3.95
N PHE A 106 8.37 -8.01 4.26
CA PHE A 106 7.67 -7.04 3.43
C PHE A 106 6.89 -6.06 4.32
N VAL A 107 7.13 -4.76 4.10
CA VAL A 107 6.34 -3.69 4.72
C VAL A 107 5.68 -2.92 3.60
N VAL A 108 4.37 -2.71 3.68
CA VAL A 108 3.60 -2.01 2.65
C VAL A 108 2.75 -0.91 3.26
N CYS A 109 2.68 0.23 2.58
CA CYS A 109 1.87 1.36 2.99
C CYS A 109 1.32 2.14 1.79
N ASN A 110 0.04 2.45 1.84
CA ASN A 110 -0.57 3.49 1.03
C ASN A 110 -0.87 4.68 1.97
N PRO A 111 0.11 5.56 2.22
CA PRO A 111 -0.03 6.60 3.22
C PRO A 111 -1.08 7.63 2.79
N PRO A 112 -1.76 8.29 3.74
CA PRO A 112 -2.66 9.39 3.40
C PRO A 112 -1.88 10.53 2.78
N PHE A 113 -2.38 11.07 1.65
CA PHE A 113 -1.80 12.23 0.96
C PHE A 113 -2.65 13.45 1.27
N PHE A 114 -2.01 14.55 1.64
CA PHE A 114 -2.68 15.81 1.90
C PHE A 114 -2.32 16.79 0.80
N GLU A 115 -3.34 17.29 0.10
CA GLU A 115 -3.19 18.44 -0.78
C GLU A 115 -2.89 19.68 0.08
N GLU A 116 -1.98 20.53 -0.38
CA GLU A 116 -1.41 21.68 0.34
C GLU A 116 -2.41 22.82 0.68
N ASN A 117 -3.70 22.60 0.71
CA ASN A 117 -4.72 23.65 0.87
C ASN A 117 -5.14 23.97 2.30
N ASN A 118 -4.29 23.73 3.32
CA ASN A 118 -4.66 23.89 4.71
C ASN A 118 -3.86 24.98 5.45
N SER A 119 -4.50 25.64 6.43
CA SER A 119 -3.88 26.66 7.26
C SER A 119 -2.68 26.11 8.05
N VAL A 120 -1.71 26.97 8.40
CA VAL A 120 -0.49 26.61 9.16
C VAL A 120 -0.83 25.92 10.47
N LYS A 121 -1.95 26.26 11.12
CA LYS A 121 -2.41 25.60 12.36
C LYS A 121 -2.87 24.16 12.13
N ASP A 122 -3.58 23.91 11.02
CA ASP A 122 -4.04 22.58 10.66
C ASP A 122 -2.87 21.66 10.30
N ILE A 123 -1.82 22.22 9.66
CA ILE A 123 -0.58 21.50 9.35
C ILE A 123 0.14 21.06 10.62
N LEU A 124 0.30 21.94 11.60
CA LEU A 124 1.00 21.63 12.86
C LEU A 124 0.27 20.59 13.71
N VAL A 125 -1.06 20.66 13.81
CA VAL A 125 -1.87 19.68 14.55
C VAL A 125 -1.83 18.32 13.85
N ARG A 126 -1.88 18.29 12.52
CA ARG A 126 -1.81 17.06 11.73
C ARG A 126 -0.45 16.40 11.81
N GLN A 127 0.64 17.14 11.70
CA GLN A 127 2.02 16.61 11.84
C GLN A 127 2.28 15.91 13.19
N GLN A 128 1.57 16.29 14.23
CA GLN A 128 1.67 15.62 15.56
C GLN A 128 0.89 14.31 15.64
N VAL A 129 -0.20 14.18 14.90
CA VAL A 129 -1.11 13.01 14.94
C VAL A 129 -0.83 12.04 13.79
N GLU A 130 -0.38 12.53 12.64
CA GLU A 130 -0.28 11.77 11.39
C GLU A 130 1.08 11.10 11.19
N LEU A 131 1.06 10.06 10.38
CA LEU A 131 2.24 9.32 9.95
C LEU A 131 2.97 10.13 8.86
N THR A 132 4.03 10.85 9.23
CA THR A 132 4.87 11.57 8.26
C THR A 132 5.73 10.61 7.46
N PHE A 133 6.19 11.00 6.27
CA PHE A 133 7.15 10.20 5.47
C PHE A 133 8.38 9.82 6.30
N ARG A 134 8.92 10.77 7.07
CA ARG A 134 10.08 10.51 7.93
C ARG A 134 9.80 9.42 8.96
N SER A 135 8.68 9.53 9.70
CA SER A 135 8.34 8.54 10.72
C SER A 135 8.00 7.17 10.15
N LEU A 136 7.35 7.14 8.97
CA LEU A 136 7.06 5.92 8.22
C LEU A 136 8.35 5.22 7.80
N ILE A 137 9.26 5.93 7.13
CA ILE A 137 10.53 5.40 6.62
C ILE A 137 11.42 4.94 7.77
N GLU A 138 11.61 5.80 8.78
CA GLU A 138 12.44 5.48 9.95
C GLU A 138 11.95 4.21 10.66
N LYS A 139 10.65 4.08 10.82
CA LYS A 139 10.08 2.91 11.51
C LYS A 139 10.15 1.68 10.63
N ALA A 140 9.84 1.79 9.34
CA ALA A 140 9.95 0.69 8.39
C ALA A 140 11.38 0.14 8.32
N SER A 141 12.39 1.02 8.27
CA SER A 141 13.80 0.60 8.25
C SER A 141 14.21 -0.22 9.49
N LYS A 142 13.63 0.08 10.65
CA LYS A 142 13.96 -0.63 11.92
C LYS A 142 13.34 -2.01 12.03
N ILE A 143 12.18 -2.24 11.40
CA ILE A 143 11.44 -3.51 11.50
C ILE A 143 11.61 -4.41 10.29
N LEU A 144 12.13 -3.88 9.20
CA LEU A 144 12.40 -4.63 7.97
C LEU A 144 13.59 -5.56 8.18
N SER A 145 13.48 -6.80 7.72
CA SER A 145 14.60 -7.74 7.69
C SER A 145 15.73 -7.25 6.74
N SER A 146 16.90 -7.86 6.81
CA SER A 146 18.05 -7.47 5.97
C SER A 146 17.79 -7.63 4.47
N GLU A 147 16.94 -8.58 4.09
CA GLU A 147 16.53 -8.87 2.71
C GLU A 147 15.13 -8.35 2.39
N GLY A 148 14.51 -7.67 3.34
CA GLY A 148 13.13 -7.22 3.24
C GLY A 148 12.92 -6.08 2.26
N ILE A 149 11.69 -5.93 1.80
CA ILE A 149 11.25 -4.88 0.89
C ILE A 149 10.24 -3.98 1.58
N PHE A 150 10.44 -2.67 1.47
CA PHE A 150 9.48 -1.65 1.86
C PHE A 150 8.83 -1.05 0.62
N SER A 151 7.51 -1.22 0.46
CA SER A 151 6.75 -0.78 -0.71
C SER A 151 5.72 0.29 -0.36
N VAL A 152 5.67 1.34 -1.15
CA VAL A 152 4.70 2.44 -1.00
C VAL A 152 4.15 2.87 -2.35
N ILE A 153 2.92 3.41 -2.34
CA ILE A 153 2.40 4.20 -3.46
C ILE A 153 2.22 5.64 -3.02
N ILE A 154 2.78 6.59 -3.78
CA ILE A 154 2.75 8.02 -3.44
C ILE A 154 2.52 8.89 -4.67
N PRO A 155 2.09 10.16 -4.51
CA PRO A 155 2.05 11.14 -5.58
C PRO A 155 3.42 11.31 -6.22
N SER A 156 3.46 11.48 -7.55
CA SER A 156 4.71 11.59 -8.30
C SER A 156 5.54 12.80 -7.91
N GLU A 157 4.89 13.89 -7.52
CA GLU A 157 5.54 15.12 -7.05
C GLU A 157 6.30 14.92 -5.73
N SER A 158 5.91 13.95 -4.91
CA SER A 158 6.56 13.65 -3.63
C SER A 158 7.64 12.56 -3.75
N ALA A 159 7.79 11.91 -4.92
CA ALA A 159 8.65 10.73 -5.07
C ALA A 159 10.11 11.04 -4.76
N GLN A 160 10.66 12.13 -5.32
CA GLN A 160 12.07 12.48 -5.12
C GLN A 160 12.39 12.82 -3.66
N GLU A 161 11.49 13.52 -2.96
CA GLU A 161 11.65 13.80 -1.54
C GLU A 161 11.65 12.52 -0.72
N PHE A 162 10.72 11.59 -1.02
CA PHE A 162 10.63 10.30 -0.35
C PHE A 162 11.89 9.45 -0.57
N GLU A 163 12.39 9.38 -1.79
CA GLU A 163 13.62 8.66 -2.15
C GLU A 163 14.83 9.21 -1.38
N ASN A 164 15.04 10.53 -1.41
CA ASN A 164 16.14 11.19 -0.68
C ASN A 164 16.04 10.95 0.84
N LEU A 165 14.82 10.95 1.36
CA LEU A 165 14.58 10.72 2.78
C LEU A 165 14.83 9.26 3.16
N ALA A 166 14.47 8.30 2.30
CA ALA A 166 14.68 6.88 2.52
C ALA A 166 16.19 6.53 2.61
N GLU A 167 17.02 7.14 1.79
CA GLU A 167 18.48 6.96 1.83
C GLU A 167 19.10 7.37 3.19
N ASN A 168 18.55 8.37 3.89
CA ASN A 168 19.02 8.77 5.20
C ASN A 168 18.76 7.70 6.30
N PHE A 169 17.98 6.67 5.98
CA PHE A 169 17.67 5.54 6.85
C PHE A 169 18.15 4.20 6.27
N ASP A 170 19.13 4.23 5.40
CA ASP A 170 19.73 3.05 4.74
C ASP A 170 18.71 2.20 3.97
N LEU A 171 17.70 2.85 3.40
CA LEU A 171 16.74 2.25 2.47
C LEU A 171 16.99 2.76 1.05
N TYR A 172 17.46 1.88 0.18
CA TYR A 172 17.85 2.18 -1.18
C TYR A 172 16.77 1.77 -2.16
N LEU A 173 16.46 2.65 -3.12
CA LEU A 173 15.44 2.38 -4.13
C LEU A 173 15.87 1.19 -5.00
N LEU A 174 15.04 0.15 -4.98
CA LEU A 174 15.21 -1.09 -5.74
C LEU A 174 14.39 -1.06 -7.03
N ARG A 175 13.14 -0.56 -6.93
CA ARG A 175 12.21 -0.55 -8.04
C ARG A 175 11.29 0.67 -7.98
N LYS A 176 11.01 1.23 -9.16
CA LYS A 176 10.11 2.38 -9.34
C LYS A 176 9.14 2.10 -10.48
N VAL A 177 7.86 2.10 -10.19
CA VAL A 177 6.82 2.03 -11.22
C VAL A 177 6.16 3.39 -11.37
N ASN A 178 6.38 4.02 -12.52
CA ASN A 178 5.75 5.27 -12.90
C ASN A 178 4.32 5.00 -13.38
N ILE A 179 3.32 5.61 -12.75
CA ILE A 179 1.91 5.35 -13.06
C ILE A 179 1.31 6.56 -13.77
N PHE A 180 0.90 6.34 -15.01
CA PHE A 180 0.19 7.29 -15.85
C PHE A 180 -1.31 6.98 -15.81
N GLY A 181 -2.13 8.01 -15.56
CA GLY A 181 -3.58 7.85 -15.52
C GLY A 181 -4.16 7.44 -16.88
N ILE A 182 -3.59 7.99 -17.95
CA ILE A 182 -3.99 7.72 -19.35
C ILE A 182 -2.75 7.72 -20.24
N GLU A 183 -2.83 7.00 -21.36
CA GLU A 183 -1.77 6.96 -22.37
C GLU A 183 -1.38 8.38 -22.84
N ASN A 184 -0.08 8.64 -22.91
CA ASN A 184 0.51 9.97 -23.17
C ASN A 184 0.09 11.08 -22.19
N GLY A 185 -0.48 10.71 -21.04
CA GLY A 185 -0.85 11.65 -19.98
C GLY A 185 0.29 11.99 -19.05
N VAL A 186 -0.02 12.73 -17.98
CA VAL A 186 0.97 13.09 -16.96
C VAL A 186 1.17 11.97 -15.95
N LEU A 187 2.39 11.86 -15.43
CA LEU A 187 2.72 10.99 -14.32
C LEU A 187 1.91 11.39 -13.08
N LYS A 188 1.23 10.43 -12.46
CA LYS A 188 0.31 10.69 -11.33
C LYS A 188 0.81 10.10 -10.02
N ARG A 189 1.35 8.90 -10.06
CA ARG A 189 1.78 8.15 -8.86
C ARG A 189 3.06 7.42 -9.16
N ASN A 190 3.77 7.08 -8.09
CA ASN A 190 4.84 6.10 -8.14
C ASN A 190 4.56 4.99 -7.14
N VAL A 191 4.73 3.74 -7.54
CA VAL A 191 5.03 2.66 -6.60
C VAL A 191 6.54 2.60 -6.46
N LEU A 192 7.01 2.75 -5.22
CA LEU A 192 8.43 2.73 -4.87
C LEU A 192 8.69 1.53 -3.96
N GLU A 193 9.70 0.76 -4.28
CA GLU A 193 10.16 -0.36 -3.47
C GLU A 193 11.61 -0.15 -3.07
N PHE A 194 11.86 -0.27 -1.76
CA PHE A 194 13.17 -0.03 -1.16
C PHE A 194 13.68 -1.29 -0.47
N SER A 195 15.01 -1.43 -0.41
CA SER A 195 15.70 -2.49 0.31
C SER A 195 16.87 -1.90 1.10
N LYS A 196 17.32 -2.60 2.15
CA LYS A 196 18.56 -2.27 2.87
C LYS A 196 19.82 -2.56 2.03
N LYS A 197 19.68 -3.32 0.97
CA LYS A 197 20.78 -3.64 0.05
C LYS A 197 20.71 -2.79 -1.21
N LYS A 198 21.82 -2.22 -1.59
CA LYS A 198 21.97 -1.56 -2.90
C LYS A 198 21.91 -2.61 -4.01
N SER A 199 21.05 -2.39 -4.98
CA SER A 199 20.87 -3.24 -6.17
C SER A 199 20.68 -2.35 -7.40
N PRO A 200 20.85 -2.88 -8.61
CA PRO A 200 20.45 -2.15 -9.82
C PRO A 200 18.98 -1.73 -9.74
N LEU A 201 18.72 -0.46 -10.05
CA LEU A 201 17.38 0.10 -10.04
C LEU A 201 16.57 -0.37 -11.24
N GLU A 202 15.39 -0.95 -11.01
CA GLU A 202 14.40 -1.25 -12.03
C GLU A 202 13.41 -0.09 -12.15
N ILE A 203 13.22 0.45 -13.36
CA ILE A 203 12.22 1.49 -13.63
C ILE A 203 11.24 0.97 -14.67
N LEU A 204 9.95 1.04 -14.38
CA LEU A 204 8.87 0.60 -15.23
C LEU A 204 7.84 1.71 -15.42
N ASP A 205 7.24 1.78 -16.59
CA ASP A 205 6.10 2.64 -16.87
C ASP A 205 4.82 1.81 -16.93
N PHE A 206 3.78 2.30 -16.26
CA PHE A 206 2.48 1.66 -16.19
C PHE A 206 1.36 2.66 -16.51
N THR A 207 0.47 2.29 -17.41
CA THR A 207 -0.65 3.12 -17.82
C THR A 207 -1.98 2.48 -17.43
N ILE A 208 -2.87 3.25 -16.77
CA ILE A 208 -4.18 2.75 -16.32
C ILE A 208 -5.19 2.70 -17.48
N GLU A 209 -5.35 3.80 -18.21
CA GLU A 209 -6.32 3.91 -19.30
C GLU A 209 -5.61 4.15 -20.64
N LYS A 210 -6.01 3.42 -21.68
CA LYS A 210 -5.58 3.70 -23.07
C LYS A 210 -6.34 4.85 -23.72
N SER A 211 -7.56 5.11 -23.24
CA SER A 211 -8.40 6.25 -23.60
C SER A 211 -9.45 6.46 -22.52
N PRO A 212 -10.13 7.61 -22.44
CA PRO A 212 -11.08 7.89 -21.37
C PRO A 212 -12.09 6.77 -21.15
N ARG A 213 -12.14 6.25 -19.91
CA ARG A 213 -13.01 5.14 -19.47
C ARG A 213 -12.72 3.79 -20.14
N LYS A 214 -11.55 3.62 -20.76
CA LYS A 214 -11.12 2.33 -21.32
C LYS A 214 -9.77 1.95 -20.74
N TYR A 215 -9.73 0.93 -19.95
CA TYR A 215 -8.49 0.41 -19.36
C TYR A 215 -7.46 0.01 -20.43
N SER A 216 -6.20 0.18 -20.10
CA SER A 216 -5.08 -0.30 -20.91
C SER A 216 -4.96 -1.83 -20.80
N ASP A 217 -4.28 -2.43 -21.75
CA ASP A 217 -4.02 -3.87 -21.72
C ASP A 217 -3.11 -4.23 -20.51
N GLN A 218 -2.19 -3.32 -20.11
CA GLN A 218 -1.39 -3.47 -18.89
C GLN A 218 -2.28 -3.56 -17.65
N TYR A 219 -3.26 -2.65 -17.49
CA TYR A 219 -4.16 -2.65 -16.34
C TYR A 219 -5.07 -3.89 -16.31
N LEU A 220 -5.61 -4.28 -17.45
CA LEU A 220 -6.46 -5.47 -17.57
C LEU A 220 -5.68 -6.74 -17.21
N GLU A 221 -4.45 -6.88 -17.73
CA GLU A 221 -3.60 -8.03 -17.40
C GLU A 221 -3.19 -8.04 -15.92
N LEU A 222 -2.77 -6.90 -15.37
CA LEU A 222 -2.38 -6.77 -13.96
C LEU A 222 -3.51 -7.16 -13.02
N THR A 223 -4.75 -6.77 -13.35
CA THR A 223 -5.89 -6.91 -12.45
C THR A 223 -6.83 -8.06 -12.81
N LYS A 224 -6.50 -8.87 -13.81
CA LYS A 224 -7.35 -9.97 -14.30
C LYS A 224 -7.75 -10.98 -13.24
N GLU A 225 -6.89 -11.23 -12.26
CA GLU A 225 -7.16 -12.17 -11.14
C GLU A 225 -7.93 -11.52 -9.99
N PHE A 226 -8.16 -10.21 -10.06
CA PHE A 226 -8.81 -9.44 -9.00
C PHE A 226 -10.18 -8.94 -9.42
N HIS A 227 -10.26 -8.18 -10.51
CA HIS A 227 -11.51 -7.54 -10.93
C HIS A 227 -12.48 -8.51 -11.59
N VAL A 228 -13.76 -8.32 -11.26
CA VAL A 228 -14.87 -8.88 -12.01
C VAL A 228 -15.17 -7.91 -13.16
N PHE A 229 -14.44 -8.02 -14.28
CA PHE A 229 -14.73 -7.29 -15.50
C PHE A 229 -16.00 -7.85 -16.12
N GLY A 230 -17.00 -6.98 -16.24
CA GLY A 230 -18.36 -7.21 -16.75
C GLY A 230 -18.70 -8.58 -17.36
N LYS A 231 -19.54 -9.29 -16.64
CA LYS A 231 -20.44 -10.25 -17.26
C LYS A 231 -21.71 -9.53 -17.67
#